data_140f2bc16bc9102b44d0bd68e1203692
#
_entry.id   140f2bc16bc9102b44d0bd68e1203692
#
_cell.length_a   1.000
_cell.length_b   1.000
_cell.length_c   1.000
_cell.angle_alpha   90.00
_cell.angle_beta   90.00
_cell.angle_gamma   90.00
#
_symmetry.space_group_name_H-M   'P 1'
#
loop_
_entity.id
_entity.type
_entity.pdbx_description
1 polymer ?
#
loop_
_entity_poly.entity_id
_entity_poly.type
_entity_poly.pdbx_seq_one_letter_code
_entity_poly.pdbx_strand_id
1 'polypeptide(L)'
;MHYTIKLSQMRIGVDLDGVVADFTDGWTSQYEKDFGKKISENDITEWGLAKPLTHFEEEVDFWNWAKDIDGASIFRNLKTYNNAIEVLVDLSLKGHEIVIISSKPWWSIHDTLMWLGENKIPSKEIHFTE
;
A
#
# COMPACT_ATOMS: atom_id res chain seq x y z
N MET A 1 -45.64 -7.63 -16.59
CA MET A 1 -45.27 -6.96 -15.33
C MET A 1 -43.78 -6.59 -15.39
N HIS A 2 -43.46 -5.37 -15.03
CA HIS A 2 -42.08 -4.85 -15.09
C HIS A 2 -41.52 -4.70 -13.69
N TYR A 3 -40.34 -5.27 -13.45
CA TYR A 3 -39.62 -5.11 -12.19
C TYR A 3 -38.27 -4.44 -12.44
N THR A 4 -37.98 -3.43 -11.66
CA THR A 4 -36.65 -2.81 -11.63
C THR A 4 -36.04 -3.05 -10.27
N ILE A 5 -34.93 -3.73 -10.27
CA ILE A 5 -34.12 -3.89 -9.05
C ILE A 5 -32.95 -2.89 -9.15
N LYS A 6 -32.96 -1.92 -8.25
CA LYS A 6 -31.84 -1.00 -8.11
C LYS A 6 -30.90 -1.57 -7.08
N LEU A 7 -29.72 -1.94 -7.51
CA LEU A 7 -28.65 -2.30 -6.59
C LEU A 7 -28.08 -1.02 -6.01
N SER A 8 -28.04 -0.95 -4.70
CA SER A 8 -27.44 0.20 -4.02
C SER A 8 -25.97 0.30 -4.38
N GLN A 9 -25.57 1.45 -4.91
CA GLN A 9 -24.16 1.78 -5.06
C GLN A 9 -23.57 2.04 -3.68
N MET A 10 -22.38 1.48 -3.44
CA MET A 10 -21.66 1.69 -2.20
C MET A 10 -20.48 2.61 -2.45
N ARG A 11 -20.13 3.33 -1.40
CA ARG A 11 -18.89 4.05 -1.31
C ARG A 11 -17.96 3.23 -0.42
N ILE A 12 -16.88 2.71 -1.02
CA ILE A 12 -16.01 1.72 -0.39
C ILE A 12 -14.67 2.37 -0.08
N GLY A 13 -14.35 2.46 1.22
CA GLY A 13 -13.04 2.89 1.67
C GLY A 13 -12.06 1.72 1.62
N VAL A 14 -10.91 1.93 0.99
CA VAL A 14 -9.88 0.91 0.79
C VAL A 14 -8.54 1.42 1.28
N ASP A 15 -7.93 0.70 2.20
CA ASP A 15 -6.55 0.93 2.60
C ASP A 15 -5.59 0.37 1.55
N LEU A 16 -4.37 0.85 1.52
CA LEU A 16 -3.36 0.40 0.56
C LEU A 16 -2.41 -0.64 1.14
N ASP A 17 -1.62 -0.24 2.14
CA ASP A 17 -0.54 -1.09 2.65
C ASP A 17 -1.12 -2.26 3.45
N GLY A 18 -0.75 -3.48 3.03
CA GLY A 18 -1.28 -4.71 3.62
C GLY A 18 -2.65 -5.12 3.09
N VAL A 19 -3.24 -4.37 2.15
CA VAL A 19 -4.55 -4.65 1.54
C VAL A 19 -4.43 -4.76 0.02
N VAL A 20 -3.92 -3.75 -0.65
CA VAL A 20 -3.71 -3.72 -2.10
C VAL A 20 -2.23 -3.80 -2.43
N ALA A 21 -1.42 -3.06 -1.71
CA ALA A 21 0.05 -3.01 -1.84
C ALA A 21 0.71 -3.93 -0.83
N ASP A 22 1.61 -4.78 -1.31
CA ASP A 22 2.40 -5.68 -0.47
C ASP A 22 3.60 -4.94 0.10
N PHE A 23 3.34 -4.14 1.13
CA PHE A 23 4.37 -3.36 1.81
C PHE A 23 5.42 -4.24 2.48
N THR A 24 5.00 -5.34 3.09
CA THR A 24 5.92 -6.27 3.78
C THR A 24 6.93 -6.84 2.81
N ASP A 25 6.50 -7.39 1.67
CA ASP A 25 7.42 -7.87 0.62
C ASP A 25 8.33 -6.73 0.14
N GLY A 26 7.79 -5.56 -0.07
CA GLY A 26 8.54 -4.43 -0.59
C GLY A 26 9.72 -4.03 0.29
N TRP A 27 9.46 -3.81 1.59
CA TRP A 27 10.55 -3.38 2.46
C TRP A 27 11.49 -4.52 2.86
N THR A 28 10.99 -5.75 3.04
CA THR A 28 11.86 -6.88 3.40
C THR A 28 12.81 -7.27 2.27
N SER A 29 12.32 -7.25 1.03
CA SER A 29 13.16 -7.49 -0.15
C SER A 29 14.23 -6.42 -0.34
N GLN A 30 13.88 -5.16 -0.14
CA GLN A 30 14.82 -4.06 -0.25
C GLN A 30 15.85 -4.10 0.89
N TYR A 31 15.41 -4.43 2.09
CA TYR A 31 16.29 -4.58 3.25
C TYR A 31 17.32 -5.69 3.04
N GLU A 32 16.90 -6.84 2.51
CA GLU A 32 17.81 -7.93 2.17
C GLU A 32 18.85 -7.50 1.12
N LYS A 33 18.40 -6.77 0.10
CA LYS A 33 19.27 -6.24 -0.95
C LYS A 33 20.31 -5.26 -0.39
N ASP A 34 19.91 -4.35 0.47
CA ASP A 34 20.77 -3.28 0.98
C ASP A 34 21.68 -3.74 2.14
N PHE A 35 21.20 -4.66 2.98
CA PHE A 35 21.89 -5.04 4.22
C PHE A 35 22.22 -6.53 4.34
N GLY A 36 21.81 -7.34 3.37
CA GLY A 36 22.17 -8.77 3.32
C GLY A 36 21.44 -9.66 4.31
N LYS A 37 20.45 -9.15 5.05
CA LYS A 37 19.70 -9.94 6.03
C LYS A 37 18.30 -10.24 5.50
N LYS A 38 17.95 -11.52 5.41
CA LYS A 38 16.62 -11.96 5.05
C LYS A 38 15.70 -11.91 6.27
N ILE A 39 14.58 -11.21 6.14
CA ILE A 39 13.53 -11.15 7.14
C ILE A 39 12.32 -11.87 6.55
N SER A 40 11.89 -12.95 7.23
CA SER A 40 10.69 -13.69 6.83
C SER A 40 9.45 -12.97 7.35
N GLU A 41 8.36 -13.03 6.59
CA GLU A 41 7.07 -12.52 7.04
C GLU A 41 6.64 -13.12 8.38
N ASN A 42 6.99 -14.39 8.63
CA ASN A 42 6.70 -15.07 9.90
C ASN A 42 7.46 -14.48 11.10
N ASP A 43 8.54 -13.74 10.86
CA ASP A 43 9.31 -13.07 11.91
C ASP A 43 8.64 -11.77 12.37
N ILE A 44 7.67 -11.28 11.60
CA ILE A 44 6.98 -10.03 11.85
C ILE A 44 5.75 -10.31 12.72
N THR A 45 5.87 -10.05 14.01
CA THR A 45 4.82 -10.31 15.00
C THR A 45 4.23 -9.04 15.60
N GLU A 46 4.85 -7.88 15.32
CA GLU A 46 4.47 -6.58 15.86
C GLU A 46 4.54 -5.51 14.77
N TRP A 47 4.01 -4.35 15.05
CA TRP A 47 4.03 -3.21 14.13
C TRP A 47 5.39 -2.53 14.00
N GLY A 48 6.29 -2.75 14.96
CA GLY A 48 7.61 -2.12 14.96
C GLY A 48 8.53 -2.65 13.87
N LEU A 49 9.29 -1.75 13.25
CA LEU A 49 10.22 -2.02 12.15
C LEU A 49 11.69 -1.81 12.55
N ALA A 50 11.92 -1.39 13.79
CA ALA A 50 13.24 -1.28 14.40
C ALA A 50 13.65 -2.61 15.06
N LYS A 51 14.65 -2.59 15.94
CA LYS A 51 15.09 -3.78 16.66
C LYS A 51 13.96 -4.44 17.46
N PRO A 52 13.97 -5.78 17.57
CA PRO A 52 15.03 -6.70 17.10
C PRO A 52 14.89 -7.12 15.63
N LEU A 53 13.84 -6.72 14.93
CA LEU A 53 13.53 -7.17 13.57
C LEU A 53 14.59 -6.72 12.55
N THR A 54 14.95 -5.44 12.59
CA THR A 54 15.99 -4.84 11.75
C THR A 54 17.19 -4.37 12.59
N HIS A 55 18.26 -3.91 11.92
CA HIS A 55 19.38 -3.32 12.63
C HIS A 55 19.13 -1.87 13.10
N PHE A 56 18.02 -1.27 12.67
CA PHE A 56 17.69 0.10 13.06
C PHE A 56 17.36 0.18 14.55
N GLU A 57 17.96 1.14 15.24
CA GLU A 57 17.71 1.34 16.67
C GLU A 57 16.31 1.91 16.94
N GLU A 58 15.90 2.88 16.10
CA GLU A 58 14.67 3.61 16.24
C GLU A 58 13.81 3.51 14.97
N GLU A 59 12.49 3.64 15.11
CA GLU A 59 11.59 3.65 13.95
C GLU A 59 11.92 4.77 12.96
N VAL A 60 12.35 5.93 13.44
CA VAL A 60 12.74 7.05 12.59
C VAL A 60 13.91 6.68 11.67
N ASP A 61 14.81 5.82 12.10
CA ASP A 61 15.94 5.37 11.29
C ASP A 61 15.47 4.49 10.13
N PHE A 62 14.50 3.62 10.40
CA PHE A 62 13.86 2.83 9.34
C PHE A 62 13.23 3.75 8.28
N TRP A 63 12.45 4.74 8.71
CA TRP A 63 11.76 5.62 7.78
C TRP A 63 12.72 6.55 7.03
N ASN A 64 13.84 6.94 7.64
CA ASN A 64 14.89 7.69 6.95
C ASN A 64 15.53 6.87 5.82
N TRP A 65 15.70 5.58 6.02
CA TRP A 65 16.13 4.69 4.95
C TRP A 65 15.04 4.52 3.89
N ALA A 66 13.81 4.23 4.31
CA ALA A 66 12.71 3.91 3.42
C ALA A 66 12.28 5.06 2.50
N LYS A 67 12.52 6.32 2.92
CA LYS A 67 12.08 7.48 2.13
C LYS A 67 12.94 7.78 0.91
N ASP A 68 14.14 7.23 0.83
CA ASP A 68 15.03 7.43 -0.32
C ASP A 68 15.75 6.14 -0.66
N ILE A 69 15.13 5.38 -1.54
CA ILE A 69 15.67 4.17 -2.15
C ILE A 69 16.01 4.52 -3.61
N ASP A 70 17.27 4.90 -3.86
CA ASP A 70 17.73 5.28 -5.21
C ASP A 70 16.86 6.36 -5.88
N GLY A 71 16.51 7.40 -5.13
CA GLY A 71 15.78 8.56 -5.65
C GLY A 71 14.27 8.48 -5.55
N ALA A 72 13.72 7.39 -5.05
CA ALA A 72 12.30 7.24 -4.77
C ALA A 72 12.10 6.59 -3.40
N SER A 73 10.91 6.71 -2.81
CA SER A 73 10.62 6.02 -1.55
C SER A 73 10.26 4.55 -1.77
N ILE A 74 10.25 3.80 -0.68
CA ILE A 74 9.84 2.40 -0.67
C ILE A 74 8.42 2.20 -1.26
N PHE A 75 7.56 3.22 -1.21
CA PHE A 75 6.19 3.14 -1.69
C PHE A 75 6.06 3.25 -3.21
N ARG A 76 7.13 3.57 -3.93
CA ARG A 76 7.06 3.82 -5.38
C ARG A 76 6.88 2.56 -6.21
N ASN A 77 7.46 1.44 -5.79
CA ASN A 77 7.56 0.22 -6.60
C ASN A 77 7.03 -1.03 -5.89
N LEU A 78 6.06 -0.87 -5.01
CA LEU A 78 5.46 -2.00 -4.32
C LEU A 78 4.69 -2.91 -5.30
N LYS A 79 4.75 -4.21 -5.04
CA LYS A 79 3.88 -5.17 -5.74
C LYS A 79 2.47 -5.08 -5.20
N THR A 80 1.50 -5.44 -6.01
CA THR A 80 0.12 -5.62 -5.57
C THR A 80 -0.10 -7.05 -5.15
N TYR A 81 -1.04 -7.26 -4.23
CA TYR A 81 -1.52 -8.62 -3.95
C TYR A 81 -2.25 -9.18 -5.17
N ASN A 82 -2.22 -10.50 -5.33
CA ASN A 82 -2.90 -11.18 -6.43
C ASN A 82 -4.39 -10.84 -6.45
N ASN A 83 -4.90 -10.48 -7.62
CA ASN A 83 -6.31 -10.14 -7.86
C ASN A 83 -6.81 -8.86 -7.20
N ALA A 84 -5.99 -8.13 -6.45
CA ALA A 84 -6.45 -6.91 -5.77
C ALA A 84 -6.94 -5.84 -6.74
N ILE A 85 -6.18 -5.57 -7.80
CA ILE A 85 -6.57 -4.58 -8.82
C ILE A 85 -7.82 -5.04 -9.56
N GLU A 86 -7.89 -6.31 -9.92
CA GLU A 86 -9.03 -6.87 -10.65
C GLU A 86 -10.34 -6.74 -9.84
N VAL A 87 -10.28 -6.97 -8.53
CA VAL A 87 -11.43 -6.80 -7.65
C VAL A 87 -11.88 -5.33 -7.60
N LEU A 88 -10.94 -4.40 -7.48
CA LEU A 88 -11.26 -2.98 -7.44
C LEU A 88 -11.87 -2.49 -8.76
N VAL A 89 -11.30 -2.94 -9.88
CA VAL A 89 -11.83 -2.62 -11.22
C VAL A 89 -13.25 -3.18 -11.37
N ASP A 90 -13.48 -4.43 -10.97
CA ASP A 90 -14.80 -5.05 -11.04
C ASP A 90 -15.84 -4.28 -10.21
N LEU A 91 -15.50 -3.91 -8.98
CA LEU A 91 -16.37 -3.11 -8.12
C LEU A 91 -16.67 -1.74 -8.75
N SER A 92 -15.67 -1.10 -9.32
CA SER A 92 -15.85 0.19 -10.00
C SER A 92 -16.76 0.07 -11.22
N LEU A 93 -16.59 -0.98 -12.02
CA LEU A 93 -17.43 -1.23 -13.19
C LEU A 93 -18.88 -1.53 -12.82
N LYS A 94 -19.12 -2.06 -11.64
CA LYS A 94 -20.46 -2.28 -11.08
C LYS A 94 -21.09 -1.01 -10.49
N GLY A 95 -20.39 0.12 -10.56
CA GLY A 95 -20.90 1.41 -10.15
C GLY A 95 -20.58 1.79 -8.70
N HIS A 96 -19.78 1.01 -7.98
CA HIS A 96 -19.33 1.39 -6.65
C HIS A 96 -18.22 2.45 -6.73
N GLU A 97 -18.23 3.36 -5.76
CA GLU A 97 -17.17 4.36 -5.64
C GLU A 97 -16.02 3.81 -4.79
N ILE A 98 -14.84 3.80 -5.34
CA ILE A 98 -13.63 3.42 -4.60
C ILE A 98 -12.98 4.68 -4.04
N VAL A 99 -12.80 4.70 -2.73
CA VAL A 99 -12.17 5.78 -2.00
C VAL A 99 -10.93 5.21 -1.29
N ILE A 100 -9.76 5.71 -1.63
CA ILE A 100 -8.52 5.29 -0.99
C ILE A 100 -8.34 6.07 0.30
N ILE A 101 -8.09 5.35 1.39
CA ILE A 101 -7.81 5.93 2.71
C ILE A 101 -6.53 5.27 3.22
N SER A 102 -5.45 6.03 3.29
CA SER A 102 -4.14 5.50 3.64
C SER A 102 -3.44 6.37 4.68
N SER A 103 -2.88 5.73 5.69
CA SER A 103 -2.02 6.40 6.68
C SER A 103 -0.58 6.29 6.21
N LYS A 104 0.01 7.41 5.85
CA LYS A 104 1.38 7.45 5.30
C LYS A 104 2.09 8.73 5.69
N PRO A 105 3.43 8.69 5.78
CA PRO A 105 4.21 9.92 5.92
C PRO A 105 3.98 10.86 4.72
N TRP A 106 3.96 12.16 4.98
CA TRP A 106 3.72 13.17 3.94
C TRP A 106 4.67 13.05 2.73
N TRP A 107 5.92 12.65 2.96
CA TRP A 107 6.91 12.50 1.89
C TRP A 107 6.62 11.33 0.93
N SER A 108 5.71 10.44 1.29
CA SER A 108 5.31 9.30 0.45
C SER A 108 4.17 9.62 -0.53
N ILE A 109 3.53 10.77 -0.40
CA ILE A 109 2.32 11.11 -1.16
C ILE A 109 2.57 11.08 -2.67
N HIS A 110 3.63 11.74 -3.12
CA HIS A 110 3.97 11.76 -4.54
C HIS A 110 4.15 10.35 -5.11
N ASP A 111 4.96 9.53 -4.45
CA ASP A 111 5.24 8.16 -4.89
C ASP A 111 3.99 7.29 -4.85
N THR A 112 3.13 7.47 -3.86
CA THR A 112 1.86 6.75 -3.76
C THR A 112 0.92 7.13 -4.91
N LEU A 113 0.81 8.41 -5.25
CA LEU A 113 -0.01 8.86 -6.38
C LEU A 113 0.51 8.29 -7.71
N MET A 114 1.82 8.29 -7.91
CA MET A 114 2.44 7.68 -9.10
C MET A 114 2.16 6.18 -9.15
N TRP A 115 2.28 5.49 -8.03
CA TRP A 115 2.00 4.06 -7.92
C TRP A 115 0.53 3.74 -8.23
N LEU A 116 -0.41 4.51 -7.70
CA LEU A 116 -1.84 4.34 -8.01
C LEU A 116 -2.11 4.48 -9.50
N GLY A 117 -1.53 5.50 -10.13
CA GLY A 117 -1.69 5.73 -11.57
C GLY A 117 -1.09 4.64 -12.43
N GLU A 118 0.11 4.19 -12.11
CA GLU A 118 0.80 3.14 -12.87
C GLU A 118 0.10 1.78 -12.76
N ASN A 119 -0.46 1.48 -11.60
CA ASN A 119 -1.22 0.26 -11.39
C ASN A 119 -2.69 0.37 -11.84
N LYS A 120 -3.08 1.53 -12.35
CA LYS A 120 -4.43 1.80 -12.87
C LYS A 120 -5.53 1.47 -11.85
N ILE A 121 -5.28 1.82 -10.60
CA ILE A 121 -6.24 1.58 -9.52
C ILE A 121 -7.36 2.61 -9.64
N PRO A 122 -8.61 2.16 -9.79
CA PRO A 122 -9.74 3.09 -9.86
C PRO A 122 -9.95 3.72 -8.48
N SER A 123 -9.92 5.03 -8.43
CA SER A 123 -10.19 5.77 -7.19
C SER A 123 -10.87 7.08 -7.52
N LYS A 124 -11.95 7.36 -6.80
CA LYS A 124 -12.69 8.62 -6.93
C LYS A 124 -12.10 9.71 -6.05
N GLU A 125 -11.68 9.33 -4.87
CA GLU A 125 -11.05 10.20 -3.89
C GLU A 125 -9.91 9.47 -3.22
N ILE A 126 -8.91 10.21 -2.77
CA ILE A 126 -7.77 9.70 -2.03
C ILE A 126 -7.60 10.56 -0.79
N HIS A 127 -7.64 9.91 0.38
CA HIS A 127 -7.43 10.55 1.67
C HIS A 127 -6.16 10.01 2.30
N PHE A 128 -5.25 10.92 2.63
CA PHE A 128 -4.06 10.61 3.39
C PHE A 128 -4.23 11.09 4.83
N THR A 129 -3.97 10.20 5.78
CA THR A 129 -3.95 10.50 7.20
C THR A 129 -2.53 10.28 7.74
N GLU A 130 -2.18 10.96 8.83
CA GLU A 130 -0.91 10.75 9.54
C GLU A 130 -1.09 9.88 10.77
#